data_9a789f6fd551f4b7b0033a1220187b26
#
_entry.id   9a789f6fd551f4b7b0033a1220187b26
#
_cell.length_a   1.000
_cell.length_b   1.000
_cell.length_c   1.000
_cell.angle_alpha   90.00
_cell.angle_beta   90.00
_cell.angle_gamma   90.00
#
_symmetry.space_group_name_H-M   'P 1'
#
loop_
_entity.id
_entity.type
_entity.pdbx_description
1 polymer ?
#
loop_
_entity_poly.entity_id
_entity_poly.type
_entity_poly.pdbx_seq_one_letter_code
_entity_poly.pdbx_strand_id
1 'polypeptide(L)'
;MKRKKGNADRLTAGAWWSRNRWSCVILAAALVLFIVVRMAAVTFEQPQPRGDEYAEYETGVVTDILSDSTEADTVADGGYRGEQLLLAQVRSGQYKGETMQVYNYVGPLYGQPLKVGQRAVLLISTYSDGSHTATVYEYDRAVGLAVIVGLFLLATVLVGGKVGAKSLVALAVTLVCLFWILIPLLMKGASTLLTVFLVCAYITVVTMVILGGVCRKTVCAALGTVAGTALALL
;
A
#
# COMPACT_ATOMS: atom_id res chain seq x y z
N MET A 1 57.12 -22.16 14.80
CA MET A 1 55.83 -22.49 14.20
C MET A 1 55.01 -21.20 14.06
N LYS A 2 55.13 -20.48 12.91
CA LYS A 2 54.49 -19.17 12.66
C LYS A 2 53.11 -19.39 12.01
N ARG A 3 52.02 -19.14 12.77
CA ARG A 3 50.63 -19.14 12.27
C ARG A 3 50.46 -17.95 11.32
N LYS A 4 50.32 -18.22 10.02
CA LYS A 4 49.85 -17.23 9.02
C LYS A 4 48.41 -16.80 9.38
N LYS A 5 48.25 -15.56 9.86
CA LYS A 5 46.95 -14.88 9.93
C LYS A 5 46.47 -14.71 8.51
N GLY A 6 45.35 -15.39 8.18
CA GLY A 6 44.66 -15.24 6.91
C GLY A 6 44.26 -13.79 6.70
N ASN A 7 44.55 -13.32 5.52
CA ASN A 7 44.17 -12.02 4.99
C ASN A 7 42.65 -11.99 4.90
N ALA A 8 41.96 -11.36 5.87
CA ALA A 8 40.56 -11.14 5.82
C ALA A 8 40.30 -10.13 4.68
N ASP A 9 39.83 -10.66 3.58
CA ASP A 9 39.48 -9.91 2.38
C ASP A 9 38.67 -8.67 2.74
N ARG A 10 39.30 -7.53 2.75
CA ARG A 10 38.64 -6.25 2.56
C ARG A 10 38.12 -6.27 1.14
N LEU A 11 36.88 -6.73 0.97
CA LEU A 11 36.14 -6.57 -0.27
C LEU A 11 35.99 -5.06 -0.48
N THR A 12 36.91 -4.47 -1.21
CA THR A 12 36.78 -3.08 -1.65
C THR A 12 35.48 -2.92 -2.43
N ALA A 13 34.84 -1.76 -2.32
CA ALA A 13 33.59 -1.47 -3.05
C ALA A 13 33.69 -1.82 -4.54
N GLY A 14 34.89 -1.70 -5.13
CA GLY A 14 35.17 -2.08 -6.51
C GLY A 14 35.09 -3.60 -6.79
N ALA A 15 35.51 -4.45 -5.85
CA ALA A 15 35.41 -5.90 -6.01
C ALA A 15 33.97 -6.40 -5.86
N TRP A 16 33.18 -5.75 -4.99
CA TRP A 16 31.74 -5.98 -4.88
C TRP A 16 31.03 -5.55 -6.18
N TRP A 17 31.35 -4.36 -6.72
CA TRP A 17 30.79 -3.82 -7.95
C TRP A 17 31.09 -4.70 -9.16
N SER A 18 32.34 -5.17 -9.34
CA SER A 18 32.70 -6.00 -10.48
C SER A 18 32.00 -7.37 -10.47
N ARG A 19 31.74 -7.94 -9.30
CA ARG A 19 31.03 -9.23 -9.14
C ARG A 19 29.52 -9.08 -9.32
N ASN A 20 28.97 -7.89 -9.02
CA ASN A 20 27.51 -7.64 -9.02
C ASN A 20 27.04 -6.71 -10.16
N ARG A 21 27.94 -6.35 -11.08
CA ARG A 21 27.65 -5.38 -12.17
C ARG A 21 26.44 -5.77 -13.02
N TRP A 22 26.26 -7.03 -13.34
CA TRP A 22 25.11 -7.50 -14.11
C TRP A 22 23.81 -7.36 -13.34
N SER A 23 23.81 -7.62 -12.04
CA SER A 23 22.63 -7.35 -11.21
C SER A 23 22.27 -5.86 -11.18
N CYS A 24 23.28 -4.97 -11.05
CA CYS A 24 23.07 -3.54 -11.08
C CYS A 24 22.54 -3.05 -12.45
N VAL A 25 23.08 -3.60 -13.56
CA VAL A 25 22.61 -3.27 -14.91
C VAL A 25 21.15 -3.68 -15.12
N ILE A 26 20.78 -4.91 -14.71
CA ILE A 26 19.40 -5.41 -14.84
C ILE A 26 18.45 -4.59 -13.97
N LEU A 27 18.84 -4.26 -12.74
CA LEU A 27 18.01 -3.43 -11.86
C LEU A 27 17.88 -1.99 -12.40
N ALA A 28 18.95 -1.42 -12.98
CA ALA A 28 18.87 -0.13 -13.63
C ALA A 28 17.97 -0.15 -14.87
N ALA A 29 18.08 -1.18 -15.72
CA ALA A 29 17.20 -1.36 -16.87
C ALA A 29 15.73 -1.55 -16.45
N ALA A 30 15.49 -2.32 -15.38
CA ALA A 30 14.17 -2.48 -14.80
C ALA A 30 13.63 -1.14 -14.27
N LEU A 31 14.45 -0.33 -13.59
CA LEU A 31 14.04 1.00 -13.12
C LEU A 31 13.66 1.92 -14.29
N VAL A 32 14.45 1.92 -15.36
CA VAL A 32 14.16 2.71 -16.58
C VAL A 32 12.84 2.24 -17.20
N LEU A 33 12.64 0.94 -17.34
CA LEU A 33 11.37 0.37 -17.83
C LEU A 33 10.20 0.78 -16.96
N PHE A 34 10.36 0.73 -15.63
CA PHE A 34 9.36 1.19 -14.66
C PHE A 34 8.99 2.65 -14.91
N ILE A 35 9.99 3.53 -15.07
CA ILE A 35 9.77 4.96 -15.31
C ILE A 35 9.05 5.19 -16.65
N VAL A 36 9.44 4.50 -17.71
CA VAL A 36 8.81 4.61 -19.03
C VAL A 36 7.34 4.17 -18.98
N VAL A 37 7.06 3.00 -18.38
CA VAL A 37 5.69 2.51 -18.23
C VAL A 37 4.88 3.43 -17.33
N ARG A 38 5.48 3.99 -16.28
CA ARG A 38 4.83 4.96 -15.41
C ARG A 38 4.50 6.25 -16.15
N MET A 39 5.40 6.78 -16.97
CA MET A 39 5.12 7.97 -17.79
C MET A 39 3.98 7.71 -18.78
N ALA A 40 3.93 6.55 -19.41
CA ALA A 40 2.82 6.17 -20.26
C ALA A 40 1.50 5.98 -19.47
N ALA A 41 1.57 5.62 -18.19
CA ALA A 41 0.41 5.48 -17.32
C ALA A 41 -0.10 6.81 -16.75
N VAL A 42 0.76 7.84 -16.61
CA VAL A 42 0.42 9.16 -16.02
C VAL A 42 -0.58 9.96 -16.86
N THR A 43 -0.73 9.67 -18.15
CA THR A 43 -1.78 10.29 -18.98
C THR A 43 -3.20 9.81 -18.65
N PHE A 44 -3.41 9.27 -17.44
CA PHE A 44 -4.73 8.93 -16.95
C PHE A 44 -5.40 10.19 -16.39
N GLU A 45 -6.39 10.72 -17.10
CA GLU A 45 -7.34 11.67 -16.53
C GLU A 45 -8.15 10.94 -15.46
N GLN A 46 -8.05 11.41 -14.22
CA GLN A 46 -8.91 10.90 -13.18
C GLN A 46 -10.36 11.14 -13.64
N PRO A 47 -11.26 10.14 -13.49
CA PRO A 47 -12.67 10.38 -13.75
C PRO A 47 -13.12 11.57 -12.91
N GLN A 48 -13.54 12.63 -13.57
CA GLN A 48 -14.14 13.77 -12.88
C GLN A 48 -15.36 13.25 -12.11
N PRO A 49 -15.55 13.64 -10.84
CA PRO A 49 -16.78 13.34 -10.12
C PRO A 49 -17.95 13.80 -11.00
N ARG A 50 -18.90 12.90 -11.23
CA ARG A 50 -20.12 13.26 -11.95
C ARG A 50 -21.03 14.05 -11.00
N GLY A 51 -21.14 15.35 -11.22
CA GLY A 51 -22.03 16.23 -10.48
C GLY A 51 -21.31 17.38 -9.79
N ASP A 52 -22.07 18.32 -9.28
CA ASP A 52 -21.61 19.52 -8.56
C ASP A 52 -21.24 19.21 -7.10
N GLU A 53 -21.07 17.95 -6.74
CA GLU A 53 -20.73 17.47 -5.40
C GLU A 53 -19.27 17.06 -5.34
N TYR A 54 -18.51 17.73 -4.48
CA TYR A 54 -17.13 17.36 -4.13
C TYR A 54 -17.13 16.58 -2.82
N ALA A 55 -16.64 15.34 -2.87
CA ALA A 55 -16.46 14.52 -1.71
C ALA A 55 -14.95 14.42 -1.37
N GLU A 56 -14.57 14.88 -0.18
CA GLU A 56 -13.19 14.84 0.30
C GLU A 56 -13.08 13.94 1.53
N TYR A 57 -11.99 13.18 1.59
CA TYR A 57 -11.68 12.30 2.73
C TYR A 57 -10.72 13.01 3.65
N GLU A 58 -11.19 13.32 4.86
CA GLU A 58 -10.42 14.05 5.86
C GLU A 58 -10.32 13.26 7.16
N THR A 59 -9.24 13.46 7.91
CA THR A 59 -9.14 12.86 9.24
C THR A 59 -9.70 13.79 10.30
N GLY A 60 -10.49 13.25 11.22
CA GLY A 60 -11.06 13.98 12.34
C GLY A 60 -10.87 13.26 13.66
N VAL A 61 -11.09 13.99 14.74
CA VAL A 61 -11.12 13.46 16.11
C VAL A 61 -12.48 13.76 16.71
N VAL A 62 -13.15 12.74 17.22
CA VAL A 62 -14.43 12.90 17.91
C VAL A 62 -14.22 13.69 19.20
N THR A 63 -14.89 14.83 19.30
CA THR A 63 -14.82 15.72 20.49
C THR A 63 -15.98 15.49 21.44
N ASP A 64 -17.16 15.17 20.90
CA ASP A 64 -18.36 14.91 21.71
C ASP A 64 -19.34 13.98 20.96
N ILE A 65 -20.27 13.39 21.70
CA ILE A 65 -21.36 12.54 21.17
C ILE A 65 -22.68 13.22 21.50
N LEU A 66 -23.38 13.72 20.48
CA LEU A 66 -24.65 14.43 20.65
C LEU A 66 -25.84 13.47 20.80
N SER A 67 -25.80 12.37 20.07
CA SER A 67 -26.82 11.33 20.12
C SER A 67 -26.21 9.99 19.79
N ASP A 68 -26.63 8.95 20.47
CA ASP A 68 -26.18 7.57 20.26
C ASP A 68 -27.40 6.64 20.34
N SER A 69 -27.77 6.04 19.22
CA SER A 69 -28.83 5.03 19.08
C SER A 69 -28.25 3.67 18.69
N THR A 70 -26.96 3.44 18.93
CA THR A 70 -26.32 2.19 18.55
C THR A 70 -26.66 1.08 19.56
N GLU A 71 -27.07 -0.06 19.04
CA GLU A 71 -27.35 -1.27 19.80
C GLU A 71 -26.53 -2.43 19.27
N ALA A 72 -26.22 -3.40 20.15
CA ALA A 72 -25.57 -4.63 19.71
C ALA A 72 -26.51 -5.41 18.79
N ASP A 73 -25.98 -5.88 17.66
CA ASP A 73 -26.75 -6.69 16.73
C ASP A 73 -27.02 -8.08 17.30
N THR A 74 -28.26 -8.51 17.26
CA THR A 74 -28.67 -9.81 17.78
C THR A 74 -28.39 -10.97 16.81
N VAL A 75 -28.07 -10.67 15.56
CA VAL A 75 -27.88 -11.64 14.47
C VAL A 75 -26.39 -11.85 14.16
N ALA A 76 -25.61 -10.77 14.18
CA ALA A 76 -24.18 -10.82 13.93
C ALA A 76 -23.40 -10.66 15.24
N ASP A 77 -22.75 -11.74 15.69
CA ASP A 77 -21.90 -11.72 16.89
C ASP A 77 -20.82 -10.62 16.80
N GLY A 78 -20.84 -9.70 17.77
CA GLY A 78 -19.91 -8.57 17.84
C GLY A 78 -20.23 -7.42 16.89
N GLY A 79 -21.32 -7.48 16.15
CA GLY A 79 -21.83 -6.38 15.32
C GLY A 79 -22.61 -5.35 16.12
N TYR A 80 -22.73 -4.16 15.57
CA TYR A 80 -23.57 -3.08 16.08
C TYR A 80 -24.49 -2.59 14.96
N ARG A 81 -25.63 -2.01 15.33
CA ARG A 81 -26.57 -1.39 14.41
C ARG A 81 -27.08 -0.10 15.00
N GLY A 82 -27.28 0.91 14.16
CA GLY A 82 -27.82 2.20 14.57
C GLY A 82 -27.03 3.37 14.00
N GLU A 83 -27.22 4.52 14.61
CA GLU A 83 -26.54 5.75 14.18
C GLU A 83 -26.06 6.55 15.40
N GLN A 84 -24.96 7.28 15.20
CA GLN A 84 -24.46 8.26 16.14
C GLN A 84 -24.37 9.63 15.48
N LEU A 85 -24.78 10.68 16.17
CA LEU A 85 -24.49 12.05 15.81
C LEU A 85 -23.35 12.54 16.68
N LEU A 86 -22.22 12.87 16.05
CA LEU A 86 -20.96 13.21 16.70
C LEU A 86 -20.58 14.64 16.40
N LEU A 87 -19.86 15.26 17.30
CA LEU A 87 -19.03 16.44 17.00
C LEU A 87 -17.60 15.96 16.75
N ALA A 88 -17.03 16.31 15.61
CA ALA A 88 -15.65 15.97 15.27
C ALA A 88 -14.88 17.22 14.84
N GLN A 89 -13.66 17.35 15.36
CA GLN A 89 -12.70 18.35 14.91
C GLN A 89 -11.89 17.79 13.77
N VAL A 90 -11.95 18.42 12.61
CA VAL A 90 -11.16 18.04 11.42
C VAL A 90 -9.68 18.35 11.64
N ARG A 91 -8.81 17.40 11.30
CA ARG A 91 -7.34 17.49 11.52
C ARG A 91 -6.55 17.64 10.24
N SER A 92 -7.12 17.32 9.08
CA SER A 92 -6.46 17.40 7.77
C SER A 92 -7.29 18.21 6.78
N GLY A 93 -6.72 18.54 5.62
CA GLY A 93 -7.34 19.12 4.46
C GLY A 93 -7.86 20.54 4.58
N GLN A 94 -8.88 20.86 3.78
CA GLN A 94 -9.40 22.22 3.62
C GLN A 94 -10.10 22.73 4.90
N TYR A 95 -10.81 21.85 5.60
CA TYR A 95 -11.59 22.18 6.82
C TYR A 95 -10.79 21.97 8.12
N LYS A 96 -9.47 21.95 8.04
CA LYS A 96 -8.60 21.70 9.19
C LYS A 96 -8.83 22.72 10.32
N GLY A 97 -9.16 22.20 11.49
CA GLY A 97 -9.41 23.00 12.72
C GLY A 97 -10.89 23.29 12.96
N GLU A 98 -11.73 23.10 11.99
CA GLU A 98 -13.18 23.25 12.13
C GLU A 98 -13.79 22.09 12.93
N THR A 99 -14.83 22.40 13.69
CA THR A 99 -15.65 21.41 14.38
C THR A 99 -17.00 21.34 13.72
N MET A 100 -17.37 20.15 13.27
CA MET A 100 -18.64 19.94 12.54
C MET A 100 -19.40 18.76 13.09
N GLN A 101 -20.71 18.75 12.82
CA GLN A 101 -21.56 17.60 13.10
C GLN A 101 -21.30 16.51 12.06
N VAL A 102 -21.11 15.28 12.53
CA VAL A 102 -20.76 14.13 11.71
C VAL A 102 -21.70 12.98 12.02
N TYR A 103 -22.33 12.44 11.00
CA TYR A 103 -23.17 11.25 11.12
C TYR A 103 -22.31 10.00 11.01
N ASN A 104 -22.44 9.09 11.97
CA ASN A 104 -21.84 7.76 11.95
C ASN A 104 -22.93 6.70 11.80
N TYR A 105 -23.03 6.10 10.63
CA TYR A 105 -23.96 5.01 10.36
C TYR A 105 -23.26 3.67 10.64
N VAL A 106 -23.81 2.92 11.57
CA VAL A 106 -23.23 1.64 12.01
C VAL A 106 -24.14 0.50 11.58
N GLY A 107 -23.59 -0.44 10.86
CA GLY A 107 -24.28 -1.65 10.43
C GLY A 107 -23.56 -2.93 10.86
N PRO A 108 -24.22 -4.10 10.78
CA PRO A 108 -23.66 -5.36 11.24
C PRO A 108 -22.34 -5.75 10.56
N LEU A 109 -22.13 -5.29 9.34
CA LEU A 109 -20.98 -5.65 8.51
C LEU A 109 -20.00 -4.48 8.30
N TYR A 110 -20.36 -3.26 8.69
CA TYR A 110 -19.55 -2.06 8.47
C TYR A 110 -19.80 -1.03 9.56
N GLY A 111 -18.78 -0.23 9.81
CA GLY A 111 -18.80 0.79 10.85
C GLY A 111 -18.68 0.19 12.25
N GLN A 112 -18.46 1.04 13.21
CA GLN A 112 -18.48 0.71 14.63
C GLN A 112 -18.81 1.97 15.43
N PRO A 113 -19.40 1.83 16.65
CA PRO A 113 -19.61 2.96 17.53
C PRO A 113 -18.29 3.63 17.88
N LEU A 114 -18.22 4.95 17.72
CA LEU A 114 -17.06 5.76 18.06
C LEU A 114 -17.20 6.34 19.47
N LYS A 115 -16.07 6.50 20.13
CA LYS A 115 -15.97 7.14 21.44
C LYS A 115 -15.26 8.48 21.34
N VAL A 116 -15.53 9.37 22.29
CA VAL A 116 -14.82 10.64 22.40
C VAL A 116 -13.31 10.41 22.45
N GLY A 117 -12.55 11.20 21.69
CA GLY A 117 -11.11 11.11 21.56
C GLY A 117 -10.63 10.14 20.45
N GLN A 118 -11.50 9.34 19.87
CA GLN A 118 -11.14 8.45 18.76
C GLN A 118 -10.96 9.21 17.46
N ARG A 119 -10.07 8.69 16.61
CA ARG A 119 -9.84 9.21 15.25
C ARG A 119 -10.72 8.47 14.27
N ALA A 120 -11.26 9.22 13.30
CA ALA A 120 -12.03 8.67 12.20
C ALA A 120 -11.63 9.36 10.89
N VAL A 121 -11.84 8.67 9.80
CA VAL A 121 -11.82 9.24 8.46
C VAL A 121 -13.23 9.74 8.17
N LEU A 122 -13.33 11.02 7.87
CA LEU A 122 -14.59 11.70 7.57
C LEU A 122 -14.71 11.85 6.07
N LEU A 123 -15.87 11.58 5.53
CA LEU A 123 -16.27 11.93 4.18
C LEU A 123 -17.06 13.23 4.27
N ILE A 124 -16.48 14.31 3.74
CA ILE A 124 -17.12 15.63 3.70
C ILE A 124 -17.61 15.85 2.28
N SER A 125 -18.92 15.89 2.11
CA SER A 125 -19.56 16.21 0.85
C SER A 125 -19.96 17.68 0.85
N THR A 126 -19.42 18.43 -0.12
CA THR A 126 -19.75 19.85 -0.33
C THR A 126 -20.68 19.94 -1.53
N TYR A 127 -21.82 20.57 -1.33
CA TYR A 127 -22.84 20.78 -2.35
C TYR A 127 -22.67 22.13 -3.05
N SER A 128 -23.28 22.27 -4.22
CA SER A 128 -23.21 23.49 -5.02
C SER A 128 -23.82 24.73 -4.35
N ASP A 129 -24.68 24.54 -3.34
CA ASP A 129 -25.24 25.60 -2.51
C ASP A 129 -24.32 26.08 -1.37
N GLY A 130 -23.11 25.48 -1.27
CA GLY A 130 -22.14 25.78 -0.22
C GLY A 130 -22.38 25.05 1.10
N SER A 131 -23.44 24.24 1.19
CA SER A 131 -23.64 23.40 2.36
C SER A 131 -22.70 22.19 2.37
N HIS A 132 -22.33 21.70 3.56
CA HIS A 132 -21.52 20.51 3.70
C HIS A 132 -22.16 19.53 4.67
N THR A 133 -22.09 18.26 4.30
CA THR A 133 -22.49 17.15 5.15
C THR A 133 -21.26 16.28 5.42
N ALA A 134 -21.01 15.98 6.67
CA ALA A 134 -19.92 15.11 7.08
C ALA A 134 -20.47 13.77 7.60
N THR A 135 -19.89 12.69 7.12
CA THR A 135 -20.20 11.33 7.58
C THR A 135 -18.93 10.61 7.96
N VAL A 136 -18.99 9.70 8.92
CA VAL A 136 -17.87 8.80 9.21
C VAL A 136 -17.77 7.80 8.07
N TYR A 137 -16.62 7.79 7.40
CA TYR A 137 -16.31 6.79 6.38
C TYR A 137 -15.74 5.51 6.99
N GLU A 138 -14.74 5.65 7.89
CA GLU A 138 -14.10 4.51 8.53
C GLU A 138 -13.41 4.94 9.84
N TYR A 139 -13.23 4.02 10.74
CA TYR A 139 -12.38 4.20 11.92
C TYR A 139 -10.90 4.27 11.52
N ASP A 140 -10.16 5.27 12.01
CA ASP A 140 -8.73 5.42 11.69
C ASP A 140 -7.90 4.36 12.44
N ARG A 141 -7.52 3.33 11.71
CA ARG A 141 -6.65 2.23 12.18
C ARG A 141 -5.18 2.45 11.85
N ALA A 142 -4.81 3.59 11.27
CA ALA A 142 -3.47 3.83 10.73
C ALA A 142 -2.37 3.61 11.78
N VAL A 143 -2.58 4.07 13.02
CA VAL A 143 -1.59 3.91 14.09
C VAL A 143 -1.41 2.44 14.47
N GLY A 144 -2.49 1.69 14.65
CA GLY A 144 -2.43 0.26 14.97
C GLY A 144 -1.75 -0.54 13.86
N LEU A 145 -2.11 -0.28 12.61
CA LEU A 145 -1.49 -0.91 11.45
C LEU A 145 0.00 -0.55 11.34
N ALA A 146 0.37 0.72 11.55
CA ALA A 146 1.77 1.15 11.53
C ALA A 146 2.63 0.42 12.57
N VAL A 147 2.10 0.20 13.78
CA VAL A 147 2.79 -0.56 14.83
C VAL A 147 3.00 -2.02 14.40
N ILE A 148 1.96 -2.68 13.88
CA ILE A 148 2.04 -4.07 13.42
C ILE A 148 3.04 -4.20 12.26
N VAL A 149 2.96 -3.31 11.27
CA VAL A 149 3.89 -3.28 10.15
C VAL A 149 5.32 -3.00 10.64
N GLY A 150 5.50 -2.06 11.57
CA GLY A 150 6.81 -1.76 12.16
C GLY A 150 7.41 -2.97 12.88
N LEU A 151 6.63 -3.68 13.68
CA LEU A 151 7.06 -4.92 14.34
C LEU A 151 7.43 -6.01 13.33
N PHE A 152 6.63 -6.17 12.27
CA PHE A 152 6.93 -7.12 11.18
C PHE A 152 8.25 -6.80 10.49
N LEU A 153 8.49 -5.53 10.13
CA LEU A 153 9.73 -5.08 9.51
C LEU A 153 10.94 -5.34 10.43
N LEU A 154 10.79 -4.99 11.71
CA LEU A 154 11.83 -5.20 12.71
C LEU A 154 12.16 -6.70 12.87
N ALA A 155 11.14 -7.54 13.05
CA ALA A 155 11.32 -8.98 13.18
C ALA A 155 11.99 -9.59 11.94
N THR A 156 11.59 -9.17 10.74
CA THR A 156 12.18 -9.65 9.48
C THR A 156 13.66 -9.30 9.38
N VAL A 157 14.07 -8.11 9.81
CA VAL A 157 15.48 -7.70 9.81
C VAL A 157 16.27 -8.41 10.90
N LEU A 158 15.72 -8.55 12.12
CA LEU A 158 16.40 -9.20 13.24
C LEU A 158 16.63 -10.68 12.97
N VAL A 159 15.64 -11.40 12.46
CA VAL A 159 15.74 -12.84 12.18
C VAL A 159 16.47 -13.11 10.87
N GLY A 160 16.14 -12.37 9.81
CA GLY A 160 16.67 -12.59 8.46
C GLY A 160 18.00 -11.87 8.18
N GLY A 161 18.41 -10.92 9.01
CA GLY A 161 19.63 -10.14 8.82
C GLY A 161 19.69 -9.49 7.44
N LYS A 162 20.84 -9.63 6.75
CA LYS A 162 21.02 -9.06 5.39
C LYS A 162 20.07 -9.66 4.34
N VAL A 163 19.66 -10.90 4.51
CA VAL A 163 18.71 -11.55 3.59
C VAL A 163 17.30 -11.01 3.84
N GLY A 164 16.92 -10.86 5.11
CA GLY A 164 15.67 -10.23 5.50
C GLY A 164 15.53 -8.80 4.97
N ALA A 165 16.58 -7.98 5.09
CA ALA A 165 16.59 -6.64 4.53
C ALA A 165 16.39 -6.63 2.99
N LYS A 166 17.03 -7.53 2.24
CA LYS A 166 16.80 -7.65 0.79
C LYS A 166 15.37 -8.08 0.45
N SER A 167 14.81 -8.97 1.26
CA SER A 167 13.43 -9.43 1.10
C SER A 167 12.43 -8.27 1.31
N LEU A 168 12.67 -7.38 2.27
CA LEU A 168 11.86 -6.17 2.46
C LEU A 168 11.95 -5.21 1.27
N VAL A 169 13.15 -5.03 0.71
CA VAL A 169 13.32 -4.23 -0.52
C VAL A 169 12.54 -4.86 -1.68
N ALA A 170 12.61 -6.17 -1.85
CA ALA A 170 11.84 -6.88 -2.88
C ALA A 170 10.33 -6.71 -2.67
N LEU A 171 9.85 -6.80 -1.42
CA LEU A 171 8.45 -6.56 -1.06
C LEU A 171 8.03 -5.12 -1.39
N ALA A 172 8.85 -4.13 -1.02
CA ALA A 172 8.56 -2.72 -1.33
C ALA A 172 8.46 -2.48 -2.85
N VAL A 173 9.38 -3.05 -3.64
CA VAL A 173 9.34 -2.98 -5.10
C VAL A 173 8.05 -3.61 -5.65
N THR A 174 7.64 -4.76 -5.12
CA THR A 174 6.38 -5.41 -5.50
C THR A 174 5.19 -4.51 -5.26
N LEU A 175 5.08 -3.92 -4.06
CA LEU A 175 3.98 -3.00 -3.72
C LEU A 175 3.97 -1.77 -4.64
N VAL A 176 5.13 -1.16 -4.88
CA VAL A 176 5.24 -0.02 -5.79
C VAL A 176 4.81 -0.40 -7.20
N CYS A 177 5.20 -1.56 -7.72
CA CYS A 177 4.77 -2.03 -9.04
C CYS A 177 3.25 -2.25 -9.10
N LEU A 178 2.66 -2.82 -8.06
CA LEU A 178 1.21 -3.04 -8.01
C LEU A 178 0.44 -1.72 -8.01
N PHE A 179 0.78 -0.81 -7.12
CA PHE A 179 0.03 0.45 -6.99
C PHE A 179 0.30 1.45 -8.12
N TRP A 180 1.53 1.51 -8.63
CA TRP A 180 1.95 2.54 -9.58
C TRP A 180 1.96 2.10 -11.04
N ILE A 181 1.92 0.80 -11.31
CA ILE A 181 1.86 0.26 -12.67
C ILE A 181 0.56 -0.50 -12.90
N LEU A 182 0.29 -1.53 -12.08
CA LEU A 182 -0.82 -2.44 -12.36
C LEU A 182 -2.16 -1.72 -12.30
N ILE A 183 -2.45 -1.03 -11.20
CA ILE A 183 -3.75 -0.35 -11.00
C ILE A 183 -4.00 0.69 -12.11
N PRO A 184 -3.10 1.65 -12.41
CA PRO A 184 -3.35 2.62 -13.47
C PRO A 184 -3.51 2.01 -14.86
N LEU A 185 -2.77 0.93 -15.18
CA LEU A 185 -2.92 0.24 -16.46
C LEU A 185 -4.29 -0.44 -16.59
N LEU A 186 -4.78 -1.07 -15.53
CA LEU A 186 -6.11 -1.68 -15.51
C LEU A 186 -7.21 -0.64 -15.64
N MET A 187 -7.07 0.51 -14.97
CA MET A 187 -8.03 1.61 -15.06
C MET A 187 -8.08 2.24 -16.47
N LYS A 188 -7.02 2.14 -17.26
CA LYS A 188 -7.00 2.56 -18.68
C LYS A 188 -7.75 1.59 -19.61
N GLY A 189 -8.29 0.50 -19.10
CA GLY A 189 -8.99 -0.51 -19.92
C GLY A 189 -8.06 -1.44 -20.68
N ALA A 190 -6.79 -1.55 -20.28
CA ALA A 190 -5.89 -2.55 -20.84
C ALA A 190 -6.41 -3.97 -20.54
N SER A 191 -6.10 -4.92 -21.44
CA SER A 191 -6.51 -6.32 -21.23
C SER A 191 -5.96 -6.86 -19.91
N THR A 192 -6.86 -7.20 -18.98
CA THR A 192 -6.51 -7.58 -17.59
C THR A 192 -5.52 -8.74 -17.56
N LEU A 193 -5.78 -9.81 -18.32
CA LEU A 193 -4.93 -11.00 -18.33
C LEU A 193 -3.50 -10.69 -18.79
N LEU A 194 -3.35 -9.97 -19.92
CA LEU A 194 -2.04 -9.62 -20.46
C LEU A 194 -1.27 -8.68 -19.52
N THR A 195 -1.96 -7.66 -18.98
CA THR A 195 -1.36 -6.69 -18.08
C THR A 195 -0.87 -7.33 -16.78
N VAL A 196 -1.71 -8.15 -16.14
CA VAL A 196 -1.34 -8.88 -14.93
C VAL A 196 -0.17 -9.80 -15.19
N PHE A 197 -0.19 -10.58 -16.30
CA PHE A 197 0.90 -11.48 -16.67
C PHE A 197 2.23 -10.73 -16.84
N LEU A 198 2.25 -9.62 -17.59
CA LEU A 198 3.46 -8.85 -17.85
C LEU A 198 4.02 -8.22 -16.57
N VAL A 199 3.15 -7.66 -15.71
CA VAL A 199 3.57 -7.07 -14.44
C VAL A 199 4.08 -8.14 -13.47
N CYS A 200 3.42 -9.30 -13.39
CA CYS A 200 3.89 -10.42 -12.57
C CYS A 200 5.24 -10.97 -13.07
N ALA A 201 5.42 -11.12 -14.38
CA ALA A 201 6.70 -11.55 -14.96
C ALA A 201 7.80 -10.54 -14.65
N TYR A 202 7.53 -9.24 -14.79
CA TYR A 202 8.46 -8.17 -14.43
C TYR A 202 8.86 -8.23 -12.94
N ILE A 203 7.86 -8.28 -12.02
CA ILE A 203 8.10 -8.37 -10.57
C ILE A 203 8.94 -9.61 -10.25
N THR A 204 8.61 -10.76 -10.83
CA THR A 204 9.35 -12.01 -10.62
C THR A 204 10.83 -11.87 -10.98
N VAL A 205 11.13 -11.32 -12.15
CA VAL A 205 12.53 -11.11 -12.57
C VAL A 205 13.26 -10.17 -11.61
N VAL A 206 12.66 -9.03 -11.27
CA VAL A 206 13.28 -8.01 -10.41
C VAL A 206 13.51 -8.58 -9.00
N THR A 207 12.51 -9.21 -8.39
CA THR A 207 12.63 -9.76 -7.04
C THR A 207 13.66 -10.89 -6.96
N MET A 208 13.69 -11.77 -7.96
CA MET A 208 14.70 -12.84 -8.04
C MET A 208 16.12 -12.28 -8.16
N VAL A 209 16.31 -11.20 -8.92
CA VAL A 209 17.62 -10.52 -9.04
C VAL A 209 18.03 -9.85 -7.72
N ILE A 210 17.09 -9.22 -6.99
CA ILE A 210 17.35 -8.58 -5.69
C ILE A 210 17.78 -9.63 -4.65
N LEU A 211 17.08 -10.76 -4.59
CA LEU A 211 17.32 -11.80 -3.57
C LEU A 211 18.56 -12.63 -3.88
N GLY A 212 18.64 -13.20 -5.08
CA GLY A 212 19.64 -14.18 -5.46
C GLY A 212 20.80 -13.63 -6.30
N GLY A 213 20.67 -12.38 -6.80
CA GLY A 213 21.59 -11.85 -7.81
C GLY A 213 21.44 -12.56 -9.17
N VAL A 214 22.29 -12.19 -10.14
CA VAL A 214 22.30 -12.82 -11.46
C VAL A 214 23.15 -14.08 -11.42
N CYS A 215 22.51 -15.23 -11.30
CA CYS A 215 23.16 -16.53 -11.40
C CYS A 215 22.27 -17.51 -12.21
N ARG A 216 22.87 -18.60 -12.69
CA ARG A 216 22.14 -19.59 -13.49
C ARG A 216 20.87 -20.12 -12.78
N LYS A 217 20.95 -20.32 -11.46
CA LYS A 217 19.81 -20.78 -10.65
C LYS A 217 18.68 -19.77 -10.66
N THR A 218 18.99 -18.47 -10.49
CA THR A 218 18.00 -17.38 -10.50
C THR A 218 17.33 -17.25 -11.87
N VAL A 219 18.09 -17.37 -12.96
CA VAL A 219 17.54 -17.29 -14.33
C VAL A 219 16.62 -18.47 -14.60
N CYS A 220 17.05 -19.70 -14.27
CA CYS A 220 16.21 -20.89 -14.45
C CYS A 220 14.92 -20.80 -13.62
N ALA A 221 15.00 -20.33 -12.37
CA ALA A 221 13.84 -20.14 -11.51
C ALA A 221 12.86 -19.09 -12.08
N ALA A 222 13.37 -17.94 -12.51
CA ALA A 222 12.55 -16.89 -13.11
C ALA A 222 11.87 -17.37 -14.41
N LEU A 223 12.60 -18.04 -15.30
CA LEU A 223 12.04 -18.60 -16.53
C LEU A 223 10.98 -19.66 -16.24
N GLY A 224 11.25 -20.57 -15.30
CA GLY A 224 10.29 -21.60 -14.89
C GLY A 224 9.00 -21.01 -14.32
N THR A 225 9.10 -19.98 -13.48
CA THR A 225 7.94 -19.29 -12.90
C THR A 225 7.13 -18.59 -14.00
N VAL A 226 7.78 -17.82 -14.88
CA VAL A 226 7.10 -17.10 -15.97
C VAL A 226 6.45 -18.08 -16.95
N ALA A 227 7.15 -19.15 -17.32
CA ALA A 227 6.59 -20.18 -18.20
C ALA A 227 5.41 -20.90 -17.54
N GLY A 228 5.53 -21.27 -16.26
CA GLY A 228 4.42 -21.89 -15.51
C GLY A 228 3.20 -20.98 -15.41
N THR A 229 3.41 -19.69 -15.17
CA THR A 229 2.31 -18.70 -15.14
C THR A 229 1.68 -18.54 -16.52
N ALA A 230 2.48 -18.53 -17.60
CA ALA A 230 1.97 -18.45 -18.97
C ALA A 230 1.10 -19.67 -19.32
N LEU A 231 1.54 -20.89 -18.94
CA LEU A 231 0.78 -22.12 -19.14
C LEU A 231 -0.52 -22.16 -18.33
N ALA A 232 -0.53 -21.57 -17.13
CA ALA A 232 -1.72 -21.51 -16.28
C ALA A 232 -2.79 -20.53 -16.80
N LEU A 233 -2.41 -19.60 -17.69
CA LEU A 233 -3.30 -18.60 -18.28
C LEU A 233 -3.84 -19.02 -19.67
N LEU A 234 -3.35 -20.12 -20.24
CA LEU A 234 -3.81 -20.73 -21.49
C LEU A 234 -4.99 -21.68 -21.25
#